data_c36315f6b96458528880c2d3b4bd840a
#
_entry.id   c36315f6b96458528880c2d3b4bd840a
#
_cell.length_a   1.000
_cell.length_b   1.000
_cell.length_c   1.000
_cell.angle_alpha   90.00
_cell.angle_beta   90.00
_cell.angle_gamma   90.00
#
_symmetry.space_group_name_H-M   'P 1'
#
loop_
_entity.id
_entity.type
_entity.pdbx_description
1 polymer ?
#
loop_
_entity_poly.entity_id
_entity_poly.type
_entity_poly.pdbx_seq_one_letter_code
_entity_poly.pdbx_strand_id
1 'polypeptide(L)'
;MSASGFLGLDVGTQGLKGVIIDSKGQSLWQKTVAYPTLTPRPGQTEQNPQQWQDALVALLEDVAATNFSVEAIGLTGQMHTSVYCDASGTPLRPAILWSDTRGSREVEGLIQRYGEEALWQRFGNLPLVNYTLVKCLWVQKEEPEIWKRVAHVAVAKDWIRWVLVPVSARIFCEILRNR
;
A
#
# COMPACT_ATOMS: atom_id res chain seq x y z
N MET A 1 16.59 6.93 -31.70
CA MET A 1 15.20 6.58 -31.31
C MET A 1 15.25 6.07 -29.91
N SER A 2 14.46 6.64 -28.98
CA SER A 2 14.36 6.11 -27.61
C SER A 2 13.70 4.73 -27.67
N ALA A 3 14.23 3.77 -26.92
CA ALA A 3 13.58 2.48 -26.78
C ALA A 3 12.31 2.66 -25.93
N SER A 4 11.18 2.10 -26.37
CA SER A 4 9.92 2.14 -25.65
C SER A 4 9.80 0.95 -24.70
N GLY A 5 9.16 1.15 -23.55
CA GLY A 5 9.01 0.10 -22.56
C GLY A 5 7.90 0.37 -21.54
N PHE A 6 7.66 -0.62 -20.67
CA PHE A 6 6.67 -0.60 -19.61
C PHE A 6 7.37 -0.60 -18.27
N LEU A 7 7.01 0.33 -17.38
CA LEU A 7 7.58 0.43 -16.04
C LEU A 7 6.73 -0.35 -15.05
N GLY A 8 7.30 -1.41 -14.45
CA GLY A 8 6.73 -2.08 -13.29
C GLY A 8 7.29 -1.49 -12.00
N LEU A 9 6.41 -1.19 -11.03
CA LEU A 9 6.77 -0.71 -9.70
C LEU A 9 6.24 -1.67 -8.64
N ASP A 10 7.13 -2.12 -7.73
CA ASP A 10 6.77 -2.96 -6.58
C ASP A 10 7.09 -2.24 -5.27
N VAL A 11 6.05 -1.90 -4.51
CA VAL A 11 6.17 -1.30 -3.18
C VAL A 11 6.40 -2.43 -2.17
N GLY A 12 7.64 -2.96 -2.15
CA GLY A 12 8.02 -4.10 -1.31
C GLY A 12 8.29 -3.71 0.15
N THR A 13 8.53 -4.71 1.00
CA THR A 13 8.83 -4.48 2.43
C THR A 13 10.23 -3.88 2.66
N GLN A 14 11.19 -4.18 1.79
CA GLN A 14 12.58 -3.72 1.95
C GLN A 14 12.92 -2.50 1.09
N GLY A 15 12.06 -2.13 0.14
CA GLY A 15 12.29 -1.02 -0.77
C GLY A 15 11.31 -1.00 -1.93
N LEU A 16 11.29 0.11 -2.65
CA LEU A 16 10.57 0.26 -3.91
C LEU A 16 11.47 -0.26 -5.04
N LYS A 17 11.00 -1.27 -5.75
CA LYS A 17 11.67 -1.79 -6.95
C LYS A 17 10.98 -1.27 -8.20
N GLY A 18 11.77 -0.78 -9.15
CA GLY A 18 11.34 -0.45 -10.50
C GLY A 18 12.03 -1.37 -11.53
N VAL A 19 11.30 -1.77 -12.56
CA VAL A 19 11.81 -2.49 -13.70
C VAL A 19 11.19 -1.94 -14.98
N ILE A 20 12.00 -1.69 -16.01
CA ILE A 20 11.52 -1.39 -17.37
C ILE A 20 11.69 -2.64 -18.21
N ILE A 21 10.62 -3.09 -18.85
CA ILE A 21 10.62 -4.20 -19.78
C ILE A 21 10.22 -3.72 -21.18
N ASP A 22 10.73 -4.39 -22.22
CA ASP A 22 10.26 -4.19 -23.59
C ASP A 22 8.97 -4.94 -23.91
N SER A 23 8.47 -4.83 -25.13
CA SER A 23 7.29 -5.56 -25.61
C SER A 23 7.43 -7.07 -25.66
N LYS A 24 8.67 -7.59 -25.52
CA LYS A 24 8.97 -9.02 -25.47
C LYS A 24 9.15 -9.52 -24.03
N GLY A 25 9.02 -8.64 -23.02
CA GLY A 25 9.22 -8.97 -21.61
C GLY A 25 10.68 -9.00 -21.17
N GLN A 26 11.62 -8.53 -22.00
CA GLN A 26 13.04 -8.46 -21.61
C GLN A 26 13.27 -7.25 -20.71
N SER A 27 13.99 -7.46 -19.61
CA SER A 27 14.36 -6.36 -18.68
C SER A 27 15.41 -5.48 -19.32
N LEU A 28 15.07 -4.21 -19.49
CA LEU A 28 15.96 -3.18 -20.04
C LEU A 28 16.66 -2.39 -18.93
N TRP A 29 16.04 -2.23 -17.78
CA TRP A 29 16.53 -1.48 -16.64
C TRP A 29 15.85 -1.95 -15.37
N GLN A 30 16.58 -1.90 -14.25
CA GLN A 30 16.00 -2.14 -12.94
C GLN A 30 16.75 -1.36 -11.85
N LYS A 31 16.01 -0.94 -10.82
CA LYS A 31 16.58 -0.30 -9.63
C LYS A 31 15.71 -0.62 -8.41
N THR A 32 16.35 -0.63 -7.25
CA THR A 32 15.66 -0.71 -5.95
C THR A 32 16.14 0.43 -5.08
N VAL A 33 15.19 1.17 -4.51
CA VAL A 33 15.45 2.21 -3.51
C VAL A 33 14.95 1.68 -2.16
N ALA A 34 15.88 1.44 -1.25
CA ALA A 34 15.58 0.88 0.07
C ALA A 34 14.98 1.94 1.02
N TYR A 35 14.15 1.47 1.95
CA TYR A 35 13.64 2.26 3.08
C TYR A 35 13.55 1.40 4.34
N PRO A 36 13.66 2.01 5.54
CA PRO A 36 13.67 1.26 6.79
C PRO A 36 12.27 0.75 7.18
N THR A 37 12.26 -0.35 7.93
CA THR A 37 11.10 -0.78 8.70
C THR A 37 11.33 -0.43 10.16
N LEU A 38 10.32 0.14 10.81
CA LEU A 38 10.33 0.51 12.21
C LEU A 38 9.68 -0.61 13.04
N THR A 39 10.20 -0.86 14.23
CA THR A 39 9.62 -1.79 15.21
C THR A 39 9.37 -1.03 16.51
N PRO A 40 8.27 -0.25 16.62
CA PRO A 40 8.01 0.60 17.78
C PRO A 40 7.89 -0.20 19.09
N ARG A 41 7.34 -1.41 19.02
CA ARG A 41 7.19 -2.37 20.14
C ARG A 41 7.29 -3.80 19.61
N PRO A 42 7.56 -4.79 20.48
CA PRO A 42 7.53 -6.20 20.08
C PRO A 42 6.20 -6.55 19.36
N GLY A 43 6.30 -7.20 18.20
CA GLY A 43 5.15 -7.57 17.38
C GLY A 43 4.57 -6.44 16.52
N GLN A 44 5.10 -5.23 16.61
CA GLN A 44 4.69 -4.10 15.77
C GLN A 44 5.72 -3.83 14.69
N THR A 45 5.23 -3.66 13.46
CA THR A 45 6.07 -3.31 12.31
C THR A 45 5.40 -2.20 11.50
N GLU A 46 6.13 -1.12 11.25
CA GLU A 46 5.62 0.09 10.60
C GLU A 46 6.60 0.63 9.56
N GLN A 47 6.07 1.37 8.60
CA GLN A 47 6.85 2.16 7.65
C GLN A 47 6.21 3.53 7.46
N ASN A 48 7.07 4.55 7.25
CA ASN A 48 6.57 5.88 6.91
C ASN A 48 6.24 5.94 5.41
N PRO A 49 4.96 6.16 5.01
CA PRO A 49 4.59 6.27 3.60
C PRO A 49 5.34 7.38 2.85
N GLN A 50 5.77 8.45 3.53
CA GLN A 50 6.58 9.49 2.91
C GLN A 50 7.88 8.93 2.31
N GLN A 51 8.51 7.95 2.97
CA GLN A 51 9.72 7.31 2.45
C GLN A 51 9.45 6.49 1.18
N TRP A 52 8.24 5.94 1.01
CA TRP A 52 7.84 5.30 -0.25
C TRP A 52 7.70 6.33 -1.37
N GLN A 53 7.14 7.50 -1.06
CA GLN A 53 7.02 8.61 -2.02
C GLN A 53 8.40 9.14 -2.40
N ASP A 54 9.30 9.32 -1.44
CA ASP A 54 10.67 9.78 -1.70
C ASP A 54 11.43 8.77 -2.57
N ALA A 55 11.27 7.47 -2.28
CA ALA A 55 11.83 6.39 -3.09
C ALA A 55 11.25 6.37 -4.52
N LEU A 56 9.93 6.64 -4.66
CA LEU A 56 9.28 6.75 -5.95
C LEU A 56 9.85 7.92 -6.76
N VAL A 57 10.00 9.09 -6.16
CA VAL A 57 10.57 10.27 -6.82
C VAL A 57 11.98 9.96 -7.30
N ALA A 58 12.86 9.45 -6.42
CA ALA A 58 14.23 9.09 -6.77
C ALA A 58 14.31 8.06 -7.91
N LEU A 59 13.38 7.09 -7.93
CA LEU A 59 13.32 6.08 -8.99
C LEU A 59 12.85 6.68 -10.32
N LEU A 60 11.85 7.57 -10.29
CA LEU A 60 11.34 8.23 -11.50
C LEU A 60 12.35 9.22 -12.08
N GLU A 61 13.15 9.91 -11.23
CA GLU A 61 14.26 10.76 -11.69
C GLU A 61 15.32 9.93 -12.42
N ASP A 62 15.67 8.75 -11.90
CA ASP A 62 16.59 7.85 -12.60
C ASP A 62 16.01 7.34 -13.93
N VAL A 63 14.72 6.99 -13.98
CA VAL A 63 14.04 6.59 -15.22
C VAL A 63 14.07 7.74 -16.23
N ALA A 64 13.81 8.98 -15.80
CA ALA A 64 13.85 10.16 -16.65
C ALA A 64 15.27 10.46 -17.20
N ALA A 65 16.32 10.08 -16.47
CA ALA A 65 17.70 10.18 -16.93
C ALA A 65 18.08 9.12 -17.98
N THR A 66 17.24 8.11 -18.18
CA THR A 66 17.44 7.13 -19.25
C THR A 66 16.89 7.62 -20.60
N ASN A 67 17.24 6.92 -21.68
CA ASN A 67 16.68 7.18 -23.00
C ASN A 67 15.43 6.34 -23.30
N PHE A 68 14.75 5.80 -22.24
CA PHE A 68 13.54 5.02 -22.42
C PHE A 68 12.28 5.90 -22.46
N SER A 69 11.35 5.56 -23.36
CA SER A 69 10.00 6.11 -23.38
C SER A 69 9.07 5.15 -22.63
N VAL A 70 8.55 5.56 -21.47
CA VAL A 70 7.63 4.75 -20.68
C VAL A 70 6.21 4.91 -21.23
N GLU A 71 5.62 3.84 -21.73
CA GLU A 71 4.27 3.83 -22.32
C GLU A 71 3.18 3.61 -21.26
N ALA A 72 3.47 2.80 -20.23
CA ALA A 72 2.55 2.56 -19.14
C ALA A 72 3.29 2.17 -17.86
N ILE A 73 2.61 2.34 -16.72
CA ILE A 73 3.10 1.97 -15.40
C ILE A 73 2.19 0.91 -14.79
N GLY A 74 2.77 -0.25 -14.41
CA GLY A 74 2.13 -1.27 -13.62
C GLY A 74 2.54 -1.17 -12.15
N LEU A 75 1.60 -1.34 -11.22
CA LEU A 75 1.83 -1.25 -9.78
C LEU A 75 1.53 -2.57 -9.09
N THR A 76 2.45 -3.00 -8.23
CA THR A 76 2.24 -4.04 -7.23
C THR A 76 2.84 -3.61 -5.89
N GLY A 77 2.68 -4.41 -4.85
CA GLY A 77 3.28 -4.11 -3.55
C GLY A 77 2.81 -5.03 -2.45
N GLN A 78 3.34 -4.82 -1.26
CA GLN A 78 3.02 -5.59 -0.07
C GLN A 78 1.51 -5.57 0.22
N MET A 79 0.94 -6.77 0.34
CA MET A 79 -0.47 -6.97 0.67
C MET A 79 -0.75 -6.58 2.12
N HIS A 80 -2.00 -6.26 2.43
CA HIS A 80 -2.49 -6.02 3.80
C HIS A 80 -1.80 -4.91 4.59
N THR A 81 -0.75 -4.28 4.07
CA THR A 81 -0.14 -3.10 4.69
C THR A 81 -1.10 -1.93 4.59
N SER A 82 -1.52 -1.40 5.74
CA SER A 82 -2.58 -0.39 5.81
C SER A 82 -2.05 1.01 6.01
N VAL A 83 -2.45 1.92 5.12
CA VAL A 83 -2.19 3.37 5.19
C VAL A 83 -3.49 4.07 5.54
N TYR A 84 -3.47 4.90 6.57
CA TYR A 84 -4.62 5.64 7.07
C TYR A 84 -4.48 7.10 6.68
N CYS A 85 -5.37 7.59 5.81
CA CYS A 85 -5.26 8.92 5.22
C CYS A 85 -6.45 9.80 5.58
N ASP A 86 -6.20 11.10 5.63
CA ASP A 86 -7.25 12.12 5.65
C ASP A 86 -7.93 12.26 4.28
N ALA A 87 -8.87 13.21 4.15
CA ALA A 87 -9.62 13.47 2.92
C ALA A 87 -8.72 13.91 1.75
N SER A 88 -7.54 14.45 2.01
CA SER A 88 -6.57 14.84 0.97
C SER A 88 -5.70 13.68 0.48
N GLY A 89 -5.72 12.54 1.18
CA GLY A 89 -4.82 11.40 0.95
C GLY A 89 -3.51 11.48 1.71
N THR A 90 -3.37 12.45 2.63
CA THR A 90 -2.19 12.59 3.49
C THR A 90 -2.21 11.52 4.58
N PRO A 91 -1.15 10.72 4.75
CA PRO A 91 -1.08 9.74 5.81
C PRO A 91 -1.13 10.39 7.20
N LEU A 92 -1.96 9.87 8.08
CA LEU A 92 -2.16 10.37 9.44
C LEU A 92 -1.21 9.73 10.47
N ARG A 93 -0.58 8.63 10.07
CA ARG A 93 0.35 7.85 10.89
C ARG A 93 1.23 6.97 10.00
N PRO A 94 2.32 6.37 10.52
CA PRO A 94 3.04 5.30 9.81
C PRO A 94 2.11 4.14 9.42
N ALA A 95 2.33 3.57 8.24
CA ALA A 95 1.59 2.41 7.76
C ALA A 95 1.88 1.18 8.63
N ILE A 96 0.84 0.41 8.95
CA ILE A 96 0.98 -0.86 9.69
C ILE A 96 1.20 -1.98 8.68
N LEU A 97 2.34 -2.69 8.78
CA LEU A 97 2.75 -3.69 7.81
C LEU A 97 1.96 -5.00 7.94
N TRP A 98 2.04 -5.81 6.90
CA TRP A 98 1.44 -7.14 6.84
C TRP A 98 2.02 -8.11 7.90
N SER A 99 3.27 -7.90 8.33
CA SER A 99 3.95 -8.71 9.36
C SER A 99 3.60 -8.30 10.81
N ASP A 100 2.80 -7.23 10.97
CA ASP A 100 2.41 -6.71 12.28
C ASP A 100 1.39 -7.61 12.96
N THR A 101 1.59 -7.87 14.26
CA THR A 101 0.74 -8.78 15.04
C THR A 101 -0.08 -8.08 16.14
N ARG A 102 -0.11 -6.73 16.15
CA ARG A 102 -0.80 -5.94 17.19
C ARG A 102 -2.30 -6.24 17.31
N GLY A 103 -2.93 -6.65 16.20
CA GLY A 103 -4.38 -6.90 16.12
C GLY A 103 -4.84 -8.27 16.60
N SER A 104 -4.05 -9.03 17.35
CA SER A 104 -4.42 -10.39 17.79
C SER A 104 -5.70 -10.42 18.63
N ARG A 105 -5.91 -9.44 19.52
CA ARG A 105 -7.13 -9.33 20.34
C ARG A 105 -8.37 -9.01 19.51
N GLU A 106 -8.22 -8.26 18.42
CA GLU A 106 -9.29 -7.93 17.49
C GLU A 106 -9.74 -9.17 16.72
N VAL A 107 -8.82 -10.09 16.37
CA VAL A 107 -9.15 -11.40 15.78
C VAL A 107 -9.98 -12.23 16.76
N GLU A 108 -9.50 -12.37 17.99
CA GLU A 108 -10.22 -13.10 19.05
C GLU A 108 -11.62 -12.52 19.29
N GLY A 109 -11.74 -11.19 19.35
CA GLY A 109 -13.02 -10.48 19.51
C GLY A 109 -14.00 -10.72 18.36
N LEU A 110 -13.51 -10.77 17.12
CA LEU A 110 -14.33 -11.09 15.94
C LEU A 110 -14.86 -12.54 16.01
N ILE A 111 -13.99 -13.49 16.35
CA ILE A 111 -14.35 -14.91 16.46
C ILE A 111 -15.36 -15.12 17.61
N GLN A 112 -15.12 -14.51 18.76
CA GLN A 112 -16.06 -14.58 19.90
C GLN A 112 -17.43 -14.01 19.56
N ARG A 113 -17.47 -12.88 18.85
CA ARG A 113 -18.72 -12.18 18.55
C ARG A 113 -19.56 -12.84 17.48
N TYR A 114 -18.95 -13.39 16.45
CA TYR A 114 -19.65 -13.85 15.25
C TYR A 114 -19.58 -15.36 15.03
N GLY A 115 -18.61 -16.05 15.65
CA GLY A 115 -18.30 -17.44 15.40
C GLY A 115 -17.53 -17.68 14.11
N GLU A 116 -16.66 -18.66 14.08
CA GLU A 116 -15.83 -19.01 12.92
C GLU A 116 -16.67 -19.37 11.70
N GLU A 117 -17.71 -20.20 11.90
CA GLU A 117 -18.58 -20.64 10.81
C GLU A 117 -19.29 -19.47 10.11
N ALA A 118 -19.84 -18.52 10.88
CA ALA A 118 -20.51 -17.35 10.30
C ALA A 118 -19.53 -16.43 9.56
N LEU A 119 -18.31 -16.27 10.08
CA LEU A 119 -17.25 -15.50 9.42
C LEU A 119 -16.82 -16.18 8.12
N TRP A 120 -16.63 -17.50 8.14
CA TRP A 120 -16.30 -18.25 6.94
C TRP A 120 -17.38 -18.15 5.86
N GLN A 121 -18.64 -18.39 6.23
CA GLN A 121 -19.78 -18.32 5.31
C GLN A 121 -19.93 -16.92 4.67
N ARG A 122 -19.65 -15.86 5.43
CA ARG A 122 -19.85 -14.50 4.96
C ARG A 122 -18.68 -13.96 4.14
N PHE A 123 -17.44 -14.30 4.49
CA PHE A 123 -16.23 -13.72 3.91
C PHE A 123 -15.39 -14.72 3.11
N GLY A 124 -15.72 -16.00 3.14
CA GLY A 124 -14.91 -17.07 2.53
C GLY A 124 -13.55 -17.26 3.20
N ASN A 125 -13.34 -16.65 4.39
CA ASN A 125 -12.09 -16.73 5.12
C ASN A 125 -12.28 -16.36 6.60
N LEU A 126 -11.35 -16.83 7.46
CA LEU A 126 -11.28 -16.38 8.85
C LEU A 126 -10.44 -15.10 8.98
N PRO A 127 -10.71 -14.23 9.96
CA PRO A 127 -9.89 -13.07 10.22
C PRO A 127 -8.49 -13.51 10.66
N LEU A 128 -7.47 -12.99 9.98
CA LEU A 128 -6.06 -13.19 10.34
C LEU A 128 -5.46 -11.87 10.81
N VAL A 129 -4.51 -11.96 11.73
CA VAL A 129 -3.86 -10.80 12.37
C VAL A 129 -3.20 -9.84 11.36
N ASN A 130 -2.76 -10.37 10.22
CA ASN A 130 -2.13 -9.59 9.16
C ASN A 130 -3.14 -8.87 8.22
N TYR A 131 -4.45 -9.11 8.36
CA TYR A 131 -5.43 -8.48 7.49
C TYR A 131 -5.68 -7.01 7.82
N THR A 132 -5.92 -6.22 6.78
CA THR A 132 -6.20 -4.77 6.90
C THR A 132 -7.37 -4.48 7.83
N LEU A 133 -8.47 -5.26 7.75
CA LEU A 133 -9.64 -5.08 8.63
C LEU A 133 -9.26 -5.12 10.11
N VAL A 134 -8.45 -6.09 10.51
CA VAL A 134 -8.03 -6.28 11.91
C VAL A 134 -7.23 -5.08 12.41
N LYS A 135 -6.35 -4.54 11.57
CA LYS A 135 -5.57 -3.34 11.88
C LYS A 135 -6.46 -2.09 11.95
N CYS A 136 -7.50 -1.99 11.11
CA CYS A 136 -8.48 -0.90 11.21
C CYS A 136 -9.21 -0.93 12.55
N LEU A 137 -9.64 -2.10 13.01
CA LEU A 137 -10.29 -2.25 14.32
C LEU A 137 -9.35 -1.86 15.46
N TRP A 138 -8.07 -2.25 15.36
CA TRP A 138 -7.06 -1.84 16.33
C TRP A 138 -6.87 -0.31 16.36
N VAL A 139 -6.70 0.34 15.20
CA VAL A 139 -6.55 1.81 15.13
C VAL A 139 -7.79 2.52 15.64
N GLN A 140 -8.98 2.02 15.33
CA GLN A 140 -10.24 2.57 15.84
C GLN A 140 -10.31 2.57 17.36
N LYS A 141 -9.81 1.51 17.98
CA LYS A 141 -9.87 1.29 19.43
C LYS A 141 -8.73 1.98 20.17
N GLU A 142 -7.51 1.81 19.70
CA GLU A 142 -6.30 2.22 20.42
C GLU A 142 -5.82 3.64 20.03
N GLU A 143 -6.24 4.13 18.85
CA GLU A 143 -5.90 5.47 18.35
C GLU A 143 -7.15 6.24 17.86
N PRO A 144 -8.17 6.44 18.73
CA PRO A 144 -9.47 7.00 18.32
C PRO A 144 -9.37 8.42 17.76
N GLU A 145 -8.41 9.22 18.19
CA GLU A 145 -8.23 10.58 17.66
C GLU A 145 -7.64 10.58 16.24
N ILE A 146 -6.84 9.60 15.89
CA ILE A 146 -6.40 9.38 14.51
C ILE A 146 -7.58 8.86 13.69
N TRP A 147 -8.30 7.84 14.19
CA TRP A 147 -9.42 7.23 13.49
C TRP A 147 -10.51 8.22 13.10
N LYS A 148 -10.83 9.19 13.96
CA LYS A 148 -11.82 10.25 13.65
C LYS A 148 -11.46 11.09 12.42
N ARG A 149 -10.18 11.16 12.07
CA ARG A 149 -9.66 11.93 10.93
C ARG A 149 -9.47 11.07 9.68
N VAL A 150 -9.59 9.75 9.81
CA VAL A 150 -9.41 8.83 8.68
C VAL A 150 -10.59 8.95 7.72
N ALA A 151 -10.33 9.41 6.51
CA ALA A 151 -11.28 9.42 5.41
C ALA A 151 -11.07 8.24 4.46
N HIS A 152 -9.82 7.75 4.36
CA HIS A 152 -9.47 6.67 3.45
C HIS A 152 -8.51 5.69 4.12
N VAL A 153 -8.72 4.39 3.83
CA VAL A 153 -7.76 3.33 4.14
C VAL A 153 -7.31 2.73 2.81
N ALA A 154 -6.00 2.73 2.57
CA ALA A 154 -5.41 2.21 1.36
C ALA A 154 -4.39 1.11 1.68
N VAL A 155 -4.12 0.20 0.76
CA VAL A 155 -2.91 -0.62 0.81
C VAL A 155 -1.75 0.09 0.13
N ALA A 156 -0.51 -0.36 0.37
CA ALA A 156 0.70 0.34 -0.05
C ALA A 156 0.70 0.76 -1.54
N LYS A 157 0.40 -0.19 -2.45
CA LYS A 157 0.35 0.09 -3.89
C LYS A 157 -0.75 1.09 -4.28
N ASP A 158 -1.90 1.05 -3.60
CA ASP A 158 -3.02 1.95 -3.90
C ASP A 158 -2.74 3.37 -3.42
N TRP A 159 -2.02 3.52 -2.31
CA TRP A 159 -1.57 4.83 -1.86
C TRP A 159 -0.51 5.41 -2.83
N ILE A 160 0.45 4.60 -3.29
CA ILE A 160 1.42 5.04 -4.33
C ILE A 160 0.70 5.40 -5.64
N ARG A 161 -0.33 4.63 -6.04
CA ARG A 161 -1.17 5.00 -7.19
C ARG A 161 -1.85 6.37 -6.97
N TRP A 162 -2.30 6.62 -5.74
CA TRP A 162 -2.88 7.91 -5.39
C TRP A 162 -1.88 9.06 -5.53
N VAL A 163 -0.64 8.86 -5.14
CA VAL A 163 0.44 9.85 -5.34
C VAL A 163 0.73 10.10 -6.82
N LEU A 164 0.77 9.05 -7.64
CA LEU A 164 1.08 9.13 -9.08
C LEU A 164 -0.02 9.79 -9.91
N VAL A 165 -1.29 9.63 -9.53
CA VAL A 165 -2.43 10.06 -10.34
C VAL A 165 -2.92 11.45 -9.92
N PRO A 166 -2.99 12.44 -10.83
CA PRO A 166 -3.54 13.76 -10.53
C PRO A 166 -4.96 13.70 -9.95
N VAL A 167 -5.32 14.68 -9.12
CA VAL A 167 -6.63 14.73 -8.43
C VAL A 167 -7.81 14.59 -9.40
N SER A 168 -7.73 15.21 -10.57
CA SER A 168 -8.75 15.13 -11.64
C SER A 168 -8.99 13.70 -12.14
N ALA A 169 -7.92 12.92 -12.30
CA ALA A 169 -8.02 11.53 -12.73
C ALA A 169 -8.47 10.60 -11.59
N ARG A 170 -8.23 10.98 -10.32
CA ARG A 170 -8.73 10.24 -9.15
C ARG A 170 -10.25 10.25 -9.06
N ILE A 171 -10.88 11.41 -9.29
CA ILE A 171 -12.35 11.58 -9.31
C ILE A 171 -12.96 10.66 -10.38
N PHE A 172 -12.34 10.55 -11.56
CA PHE A 172 -12.81 9.65 -12.61
C PHE A 172 -12.79 8.17 -12.19
N CYS A 173 -11.76 7.74 -11.47
CA CYS A 173 -11.69 6.38 -10.92
C CYS A 173 -12.75 6.09 -9.84
N GLU A 174 -13.11 7.08 -9.03
CA GLU A 174 -14.18 6.95 -8.03
C GLU A 174 -15.57 6.85 -8.67
N ILE A 175 -15.82 7.61 -9.72
CA ILE A 175 -17.08 7.55 -10.49
C ILE A 175 -17.28 6.17 -11.15
N LEU A 176 -16.21 5.54 -11.64
CA LEU A 176 -16.28 4.20 -12.22
C LEU A 176 -16.50 3.10 -11.18
N ARG A 177 -16.12 3.32 -9.92
CA ARG A 177 -16.30 2.37 -8.83
C ARG A 177 -17.73 2.33 -8.29
N ASN A 178 -18.49 3.40 -8.48
CA ASN A 178 -19.87 3.56 -8.00
C ASN A 178 -20.94 3.22 -9.08
N ARG A 179 -20.55 2.59 -10.16
CA ARG A 179 -21.41 2.02 -11.20
C ARG A 179 -21.33 0.49 -11.20
#